data_25e19c511c35a97344f208c3e3b903fb
#
_entry.id   25e19c511c35a97344f208c3e3b903fb
#
_cell.length_a   1.000
_cell.length_b   1.000
_cell.length_c   1.000
_cell.angle_alpha   90.00
_cell.angle_beta   90.00
_cell.angle_gamma   90.00
#
_symmetry.space_group_name_H-M   'P 1'
#
loop_
_entity.id
_entity.type
_entity.pdbx_description
1 polymer ?
#
loop_
_entity_poly.entity_id
_entity_poly.type
_entity_poly.pdbx_seq_one_letter_code
_entity_poly.pdbx_strand_id
1 'polypeptide(L)'
;MSRSLPRQWMRWGLYGGLAIWAVGVISCTTVTRTVVLPPAVPGAEYVGSQDCALCHEATATKFAGSTHAKLAVEGSNAKEVGCEGCHGPGSIHVQGGGGLFSIVNPGRSSEACFQCHLDKRGEFSLPNSHPVKSGDMSCSDCHDPHAGPAAPGGAQLATVTDTCLKCHTAQRGPFVFEHEASREGCTVCHNPHGSVNAKMLKTRNQTLCLQCHFQEQRVGGQIWIGGRDHSAFLSRGTCWSSGCHEAVHGSHVSSSLRF
;
A
#
# COMPACT_ATOMS: atom_id res chain seq x y z
N MET A 1 23.05 14.56 -62.93
CA MET A 1 23.00 13.08 -63.08
C MET A 1 22.37 12.52 -61.82
N SER A 2 21.05 12.28 -61.82
CA SER A 2 20.30 11.67 -60.73
C SER A 2 20.43 10.15 -60.84
N ARG A 3 21.11 9.52 -59.87
CA ARG A 3 21.17 8.06 -59.79
C ARG A 3 19.95 7.57 -59.01
N SER A 4 18.96 7.01 -59.70
CA SER A 4 17.84 6.29 -59.11
C SER A 4 18.34 4.97 -58.49
N LEU A 5 18.13 4.80 -57.21
CA LEU A 5 18.38 3.52 -56.50
C LEU A 5 17.52 2.41 -57.11
N PRO A 6 18.07 1.21 -57.37
CA PRO A 6 17.30 0.13 -57.97
C PRO A 6 16.16 -0.32 -57.04
N ARG A 7 14.99 -0.51 -57.63
CA ARG A 7 13.73 -0.92 -56.96
C ARG A 7 13.88 -2.15 -56.03
N GLN A 8 14.88 -2.98 -56.26
CA GLN A 8 15.19 -4.14 -55.46
C GLN A 8 15.64 -3.80 -54.02
N TRP A 9 16.43 -2.77 -53.80
CA TRP A 9 16.91 -2.32 -52.50
C TRP A 9 15.77 -1.76 -51.61
N MET A 10 14.80 -1.12 -52.27
CA MET A 10 13.63 -0.58 -51.58
C MET A 10 12.71 -1.69 -51.05
N ARG A 11 12.61 -2.83 -51.72
CA ARG A 11 11.85 -4.00 -51.27
C ARG A 11 12.51 -4.68 -50.07
N TRP A 12 13.84 -4.83 -50.09
CA TRP A 12 14.57 -5.42 -48.94
C TRP A 12 14.54 -4.53 -47.70
N GLY A 13 14.58 -3.22 -47.85
CA GLY A 13 14.40 -2.27 -46.74
C GLY A 13 13.02 -2.34 -46.10
N LEU A 14 11.96 -2.52 -46.91
CA LEU A 14 10.58 -2.68 -46.42
C LEU A 14 10.40 -3.98 -45.64
N TYR A 15 10.94 -5.10 -46.13
CA TYR A 15 10.85 -6.39 -45.41
C TYR A 15 11.70 -6.41 -44.14
N GLY A 16 12.87 -5.80 -44.17
CA GLY A 16 13.73 -5.64 -42.99
C GLY A 16 13.07 -4.77 -41.90
N GLY A 17 12.46 -3.66 -42.29
CA GLY A 17 11.71 -2.79 -41.39
C GLY A 17 10.50 -3.46 -40.77
N LEU A 18 9.72 -4.22 -41.54
CA LEU A 18 8.58 -4.99 -41.08
C LEU A 18 8.97 -6.11 -40.11
N ALA A 19 10.08 -6.81 -40.37
CA ALA A 19 10.60 -7.86 -39.50
C ALA A 19 11.08 -7.30 -38.16
N ILE A 20 11.78 -6.15 -38.16
CA ILE A 20 12.24 -5.47 -36.96
C ILE A 20 11.04 -4.97 -36.15
N TRP A 21 10.00 -4.46 -36.79
CA TRP A 21 8.79 -4.00 -36.14
C TRP A 21 8.01 -5.16 -35.52
N ALA A 22 7.87 -6.29 -36.21
CA ALA A 22 7.22 -7.50 -35.71
C ALA A 22 7.96 -8.09 -34.48
N VAL A 23 9.28 -8.12 -34.49
CA VAL A 23 10.09 -8.58 -33.34
C VAL A 23 9.95 -7.62 -32.16
N GLY A 24 9.89 -6.29 -32.40
CA GLY A 24 9.67 -5.30 -31.35
C GLY A 24 8.31 -5.44 -30.68
N VAL A 25 7.24 -5.74 -31.43
CA VAL A 25 5.90 -5.93 -30.88
C VAL A 25 5.79 -7.23 -30.06
N ILE A 26 6.47 -8.30 -30.50
CA ILE A 26 6.47 -9.57 -29.74
C ILE A 26 7.27 -9.45 -28.45
N SER A 27 8.33 -8.62 -28.42
CA SER A 27 9.15 -8.41 -27.21
C SER A 27 8.44 -7.62 -26.11
N CYS A 28 7.32 -6.93 -26.41
CA CYS A 28 6.59 -6.13 -25.42
C CYS A 28 5.42 -6.87 -24.77
N THR A 29 5.13 -8.11 -25.11
CA THR A 29 4.13 -8.91 -24.40
C THR A 29 4.76 -9.60 -23.20
N THR A 30 4.98 -8.87 -22.12
CA THR A 30 5.25 -9.46 -20.81
C THR A 30 3.97 -10.09 -20.29
N VAL A 31 3.85 -11.41 -20.40
CA VAL A 31 2.82 -12.17 -19.70
C VAL A 31 3.23 -12.24 -18.24
N THR A 32 2.74 -11.32 -17.43
CA THR A 32 2.85 -11.40 -15.97
C THR A 32 1.91 -12.51 -15.50
N ARG A 33 2.45 -13.70 -15.28
CA ARG A 33 1.75 -14.76 -14.57
C ARG A 33 2.05 -14.60 -13.08
N THR A 34 1.06 -14.17 -12.32
CA THR A 34 1.12 -14.27 -10.87
C THR A 34 0.73 -15.70 -10.50
N VAL A 35 1.70 -16.49 -10.06
CA VAL A 35 1.43 -17.81 -9.49
C VAL A 35 1.02 -17.59 -8.04
N VAL A 36 -0.26 -17.72 -7.74
CA VAL A 36 -0.77 -17.72 -6.37
C VAL A 36 -0.67 -19.15 -5.86
N LEU A 37 0.11 -19.34 -4.82
CA LEU A 37 0.20 -20.61 -4.08
C LEU A 37 -0.64 -20.45 -2.81
N PRO A 38 -1.85 -21.02 -2.74
CA PRO A 38 -2.65 -21.00 -1.54
C PRO A 38 -1.88 -21.59 -0.35
N PRO A 39 -2.17 -21.14 0.88
CA PRO A 39 -1.56 -21.73 2.06
C PRO A 39 -1.83 -23.25 2.12
N ALA A 40 -0.80 -24.02 2.44
CA ALA A 40 -0.92 -25.47 2.54
C ALA A 40 -1.48 -25.89 3.92
N VAL A 41 -2.47 -26.77 3.91
CA VAL A 41 -2.95 -27.49 5.09
C VAL A 41 -2.73 -28.99 4.83
N PRO A 42 -1.74 -29.62 5.48
CA PRO A 42 -1.38 -31.01 5.17
C PRO A 42 -2.57 -31.97 5.30
N GLY A 43 -2.84 -32.74 4.26
CA GLY A 43 -3.92 -33.73 4.21
C GLY A 43 -5.34 -33.15 3.96
N ALA A 44 -5.46 -31.84 3.81
CA ALA A 44 -6.74 -31.23 3.48
C ALA A 44 -6.93 -31.09 1.96
N GLU A 45 -8.19 -31.14 1.53
CA GLU A 45 -8.65 -30.94 0.16
C GLU A 45 -9.52 -29.68 0.08
N TYR A 46 -9.65 -29.10 -1.11
CA TYR A 46 -10.50 -27.94 -1.36
C TYR A 46 -11.97 -28.36 -1.40
N VAL A 47 -12.84 -27.67 -0.68
CA VAL A 47 -14.28 -27.91 -0.59
C VAL A 47 -15.12 -26.85 -1.30
N GLY A 48 -14.56 -25.64 -1.47
CA GLY A 48 -15.21 -24.50 -2.08
C GLY A 48 -15.90 -23.55 -1.09
N SER A 49 -16.02 -22.31 -1.51
CA SER A 49 -16.55 -21.22 -0.67
C SER A 49 -18.01 -21.45 -0.22
N GLN A 50 -18.77 -22.29 -0.91
CA GLN A 50 -20.16 -22.59 -0.54
C GLN A 50 -20.24 -23.36 0.77
N ASP A 51 -19.35 -24.32 0.99
CA ASP A 51 -19.29 -25.08 2.24
C ASP A 51 -18.89 -24.18 3.41
N CYS A 52 -18.02 -23.22 3.18
CA CYS A 52 -17.66 -22.22 4.17
C CYS A 52 -18.86 -21.36 4.59
N ALA A 53 -19.69 -20.96 3.61
CA ALA A 53 -20.86 -20.11 3.81
C ALA A 53 -21.94 -20.77 4.70
N LEU A 54 -22.00 -22.10 4.78
CA LEU A 54 -22.97 -22.80 5.64
C LEU A 54 -22.83 -22.45 7.12
N CYS A 55 -21.58 -22.17 7.58
CA CYS A 55 -21.30 -21.80 8.96
C CYS A 55 -20.88 -20.32 9.09
N HIS A 56 -20.28 -19.75 8.04
CA HIS A 56 -19.76 -18.38 8.02
C HIS A 56 -20.58 -17.45 7.10
N GLU A 57 -21.93 -17.54 7.17
CA GLU A 57 -22.85 -16.80 6.28
C GLU A 57 -22.61 -15.29 6.27
N ALA A 58 -22.49 -14.68 7.46
CA ALA A 58 -22.26 -13.24 7.58
C ALA A 58 -20.94 -12.79 6.91
N THR A 59 -19.88 -13.59 7.08
CA THR A 59 -18.58 -13.33 6.46
C THR A 59 -18.63 -13.53 4.95
N ALA A 60 -19.27 -14.59 4.49
CA ALA A 60 -19.44 -14.88 3.06
C ALA A 60 -20.24 -13.80 2.34
N THR A 61 -21.34 -13.34 2.94
CA THR A 61 -22.17 -12.23 2.42
C THR A 61 -21.35 -10.94 2.32
N LYS A 62 -20.58 -10.62 3.35
CA LYS A 62 -19.72 -9.44 3.37
C LYS A 62 -18.60 -9.55 2.32
N PHE A 63 -17.97 -10.72 2.21
CA PHE A 63 -16.90 -11.00 1.26
C PHE A 63 -17.35 -10.84 -0.19
N ALA A 64 -18.57 -11.22 -0.54
CA ALA A 64 -19.11 -11.09 -1.90
C ALA A 64 -19.03 -9.66 -2.44
N GLY A 65 -19.05 -8.64 -1.57
CA GLY A 65 -18.86 -7.23 -1.92
C GLY A 65 -17.39 -6.78 -1.99
N SER A 66 -16.44 -7.61 -1.57
CA SER A 66 -15.04 -7.25 -1.47
C SER A 66 -14.34 -7.21 -2.83
N THR A 67 -13.20 -6.50 -2.89
CA THR A 67 -12.33 -6.52 -4.07
C THR A 67 -11.76 -7.91 -4.32
N HIS A 68 -11.46 -8.66 -3.25
CA HIS A 68 -10.91 -10.00 -3.34
C HIS A 68 -11.92 -11.02 -3.94
N ALA A 69 -13.22 -10.85 -3.69
CA ALA A 69 -14.25 -11.71 -4.29
C ALA A 69 -14.34 -11.58 -5.81
N LYS A 70 -13.81 -10.50 -6.37
CA LYS A 70 -13.81 -10.22 -7.82
C LYS A 70 -12.57 -10.76 -8.52
N LEU A 71 -11.66 -11.41 -7.79
CA LEU A 71 -10.48 -12.01 -8.38
C LEU A 71 -10.90 -13.23 -9.20
N ALA A 72 -10.66 -13.17 -10.50
CA ALA A 72 -10.83 -14.30 -11.41
C ALA A 72 -9.47 -14.95 -11.60
N VAL A 73 -9.38 -16.25 -11.33
CA VAL A 73 -8.23 -17.06 -11.73
C VAL A 73 -8.69 -17.96 -12.87
N GLU A 74 -8.04 -17.82 -14.02
CA GLU A 74 -8.27 -18.68 -15.17
C GLU A 74 -7.45 -19.97 -15.02
N GLY A 75 -8.09 -21.12 -15.31
CA GLY A 75 -7.40 -22.40 -15.35
C GLY A 75 -8.02 -23.49 -14.48
N SER A 76 -7.32 -24.62 -14.38
CA SER A 76 -7.77 -25.81 -13.64
C SER A 76 -7.89 -25.59 -12.12
N ASN A 77 -7.29 -24.53 -11.60
CA ASN A 77 -7.25 -24.20 -10.16
C ASN A 77 -8.28 -23.12 -9.79
N ALA A 78 -9.28 -22.87 -10.63
CA ALA A 78 -10.33 -21.89 -10.34
C ALA A 78 -11.13 -22.18 -9.05
N LYS A 79 -11.07 -23.43 -8.55
CA LYS A 79 -11.65 -23.85 -7.27
C LYS A 79 -10.95 -23.25 -6.05
N GLU A 80 -9.69 -22.85 -6.22
CA GLU A 80 -8.82 -22.35 -5.16
C GLU A 80 -8.98 -20.85 -4.90
N VAL A 81 -9.89 -20.21 -5.64
CA VAL A 81 -10.23 -18.79 -5.47
C VAL A 81 -11.37 -18.64 -4.46
N GLY A 82 -11.38 -17.52 -3.77
CA GLY A 82 -12.36 -17.26 -2.73
C GLY A 82 -11.77 -17.49 -1.33
N CYS A 83 -12.56 -18.09 -0.44
CA CYS A 83 -12.13 -18.30 0.97
C CYS A 83 -10.81 -19.06 1.07
N GLU A 84 -10.72 -20.16 0.35
CA GLU A 84 -9.57 -21.08 0.42
C GLU A 84 -8.31 -20.54 -0.26
N GLY A 85 -8.42 -19.51 -1.11
CA GLY A 85 -7.26 -18.82 -1.67
C GLY A 85 -6.39 -18.12 -0.61
N CYS A 86 -7.00 -17.76 0.52
CA CYS A 86 -6.33 -17.14 1.66
C CYS A 86 -6.23 -18.07 2.86
N HIS A 87 -7.23 -18.93 3.07
CA HIS A 87 -7.35 -19.80 4.23
C HIS A 87 -6.80 -21.21 4.01
N GLY A 88 -6.43 -21.55 2.78
CA GLY A 88 -6.01 -22.90 2.40
C GLY A 88 -7.19 -23.88 2.33
N PRO A 89 -6.92 -25.16 1.95
CA PRO A 89 -7.95 -26.17 1.77
C PRO A 89 -8.69 -26.49 3.07
N GLY A 90 -10.01 -26.53 3.01
CA GLY A 90 -10.92 -26.50 4.17
C GLY A 90 -11.48 -27.84 4.61
N SER A 91 -11.21 -28.99 3.92
CA SER A 91 -11.92 -30.25 4.19
C SER A 91 -11.80 -30.73 5.64
N ILE A 92 -10.61 -30.65 6.23
CA ILE A 92 -10.37 -31.08 7.62
C ILE A 92 -11.14 -30.15 8.60
N HIS A 93 -11.18 -28.87 8.31
CA HIS A 93 -11.92 -27.89 9.11
C HIS A 93 -13.43 -28.17 9.10
N VAL A 94 -14.00 -28.40 7.91
CA VAL A 94 -15.41 -28.68 7.73
C VAL A 94 -15.81 -30.02 8.36
N GLN A 95 -15.05 -31.08 8.11
CA GLN A 95 -15.31 -32.43 8.65
C GLN A 95 -15.15 -32.47 10.19
N GLY A 96 -14.23 -31.68 10.71
CA GLY A 96 -14.01 -31.55 12.15
C GLY A 96 -15.03 -30.65 12.87
N GLY A 97 -16.02 -30.09 12.19
CA GLY A 97 -17.00 -29.16 12.77
C GLY A 97 -16.43 -27.81 13.15
N GLY A 98 -15.34 -27.39 12.52
CA GLY A 98 -14.65 -26.14 12.80
C GLY A 98 -13.36 -26.33 13.60
N GLY A 99 -12.77 -25.22 14.04
CA GLY A 99 -11.55 -25.22 14.85
C GLY A 99 -10.42 -24.38 14.24
N LEU A 100 -9.69 -23.69 15.11
CA LEU A 100 -8.68 -22.69 14.68
C LEU A 100 -7.39 -23.28 14.11
N PHE A 101 -7.14 -24.58 14.30
CA PHE A 101 -5.87 -25.23 13.95
C PHE A 101 -5.95 -26.07 12.67
N SER A 102 -7.15 -26.28 12.16
CA SER A 102 -7.40 -27.12 10.98
C SER A 102 -7.58 -26.30 9.70
N ILE A 103 -7.30 -25.02 9.75
CA ILE A 103 -7.35 -24.06 8.64
C ILE A 103 -6.36 -22.92 8.89
N VAL A 104 -5.85 -22.32 7.85
CA VAL A 104 -4.93 -21.17 7.99
C VAL A 104 -5.71 -19.92 8.41
N ASN A 105 -5.17 -19.22 9.39
CA ASN A 105 -5.69 -17.91 9.81
C ASN A 105 -4.72 -16.79 9.36
N PRO A 106 -5.02 -16.07 8.25
CA PRO A 106 -4.17 -14.97 7.78
C PRO A 106 -4.02 -13.81 8.77
N GLY A 107 -4.93 -13.68 9.75
CA GLY A 107 -4.80 -12.70 10.82
C GLY A 107 -3.64 -12.98 11.79
N ARG A 108 -3.05 -14.17 11.75
CA ARG A 108 -1.86 -14.55 12.55
C ARG A 108 -0.55 -14.50 11.78
N SER A 109 -0.62 -14.41 10.46
CA SER A 109 0.55 -14.33 9.59
C SER A 109 0.21 -13.60 8.32
N SER A 110 0.98 -12.57 8.03
CA SER A 110 0.82 -11.78 6.81
C SER A 110 1.35 -12.48 5.55
N GLU A 111 1.95 -13.67 5.66
CA GLU A 111 2.51 -14.41 4.52
C GLU A 111 1.45 -14.78 3.48
N ALA A 112 0.22 -15.09 3.91
CA ALA A 112 -0.89 -15.35 2.99
C ALA A 112 -1.22 -14.14 2.11
N CYS A 113 -1.07 -12.93 2.64
CA CYS A 113 -1.28 -11.69 1.90
C CYS A 113 -0.12 -11.39 0.96
N PHE A 114 1.10 -11.62 1.42
CA PHE A 114 2.33 -11.35 0.68
C PHE A 114 2.52 -12.23 -0.56
N GLN A 115 1.81 -13.32 -0.69
CA GLN A 115 1.83 -14.13 -1.90
C GLN A 115 1.36 -13.36 -3.14
N CYS A 116 0.40 -12.45 -2.96
CA CYS A 116 -0.11 -11.58 -4.03
C CYS A 116 0.43 -10.15 -3.90
N HIS A 117 0.56 -9.63 -2.68
CA HIS A 117 1.00 -8.27 -2.37
C HIS A 117 2.53 -8.20 -2.14
N LEU A 118 3.31 -8.63 -3.16
CA LEU A 118 4.77 -8.67 -3.09
C LEU A 118 5.41 -7.28 -2.94
N ASP A 119 4.78 -6.27 -3.53
CA ASP A 119 5.18 -4.87 -3.38
C ASP A 119 5.12 -4.43 -1.90
N LYS A 120 4.07 -4.84 -1.19
CA LYS A 120 3.92 -4.53 0.25
C LYS A 120 4.93 -5.30 1.09
N ARG A 121 5.27 -6.53 0.73
CA ARG A 121 6.37 -7.25 1.38
C ARG A 121 7.70 -6.48 1.26
N GLY A 122 7.94 -5.87 0.10
CA GLY A 122 9.08 -5.00 -0.12
C GLY A 122 9.03 -3.74 0.76
N GLU A 123 7.89 -3.06 0.82
CA GLU A 123 7.71 -1.87 1.65
C GLU A 123 7.94 -2.17 3.15
N PHE A 124 7.37 -3.25 3.68
CA PHE A 124 7.59 -3.69 5.08
C PHE A 124 9.01 -4.17 5.37
N SER A 125 9.87 -4.28 4.35
CA SER A 125 11.30 -4.58 4.52
C SER A 125 12.16 -3.32 4.66
N LEU A 126 11.57 -2.15 4.50
CA LEU A 126 12.26 -0.87 4.67
C LEU A 126 12.61 -0.61 6.14
N PRO A 127 13.63 0.20 6.42
CA PRO A 127 14.14 0.42 7.78
C PRO A 127 13.12 0.94 8.79
N ASN A 128 12.14 1.71 8.32
CA ASN A 128 11.09 2.26 9.15
C ASN A 128 9.74 1.72 8.65
N SER A 129 9.20 0.73 9.32
CA SER A 129 7.91 0.09 8.98
C SER A 129 7.20 -0.37 10.24
N HIS A 130 5.90 -0.60 10.14
CA HIS A 130 5.19 -1.31 11.20
C HIS A 130 5.70 -2.76 11.31
N PRO A 131 5.65 -3.38 12.50
CA PRO A 131 6.28 -4.68 12.76
C PRO A 131 5.45 -5.87 12.24
N VAL A 132 5.02 -5.77 10.96
CA VAL A 132 4.22 -6.81 10.30
C VAL A 132 5.07 -8.04 9.97
N LYS A 133 6.33 -7.85 9.63
CA LYS A 133 7.25 -8.97 9.31
C LYS A 133 7.70 -9.74 10.54
N SER A 134 7.75 -9.11 11.71
CA SER A 134 8.04 -9.80 12.99
C SER A 134 6.82 -10.56 13.54
N GLY A 135 5.62 -10.28 13.00
CA GLY A 135 4.38 -10.90 13.47
C GLY A 135 3.70 -10.18 14.63
N ASP A 136 4.25 -9.04 15.09
CA ASP A 136 3.64 -8.24 16.16
C ASP A 136 2.41 -7.46 15.68
N MET A 137 2.29 -7.29 14.35
CA MET A 137 1.11 -6.78 13.67
C MET A 137 0.79 -7.63 12.45
N SER A 138 -0.46 -7.59 12.02
CA SER A 138 -0.94 -8.23 10.81
C SER A 138 -1.59 -7.22 9.85
N CYS A 139 -1.75 -7.61 8.59
CA CYS A 139 -2.47 -6.79 7.62
C CYS A 139 -3.90 -6.50 8.07
N SER A 140 -4.54 -7.47 8.76
CA SER A 140 -5.92 -7.37 9.24
C SER A 140 -6.10 -6.42 10.42
N ASP A 141 -5.03 -5.93 11.06
CA ASP A 141 -5.15 -4.89 12.09
C ASP A 141 -5.58 -3.54 11.50
N CYS A 142 -5.28 -3.34 10.20
CA CYS A 142 -5.60 -2.13 9.47
C CYS A 142 -6.60 -2.35 8.33
N HIS A 143 -6.59 -3.53 7.69
CA HIS A 143 -7.42 -3.87 6.54
C HIS A 143 -8.46 -4.94 6.87
N ASP A 144 -9.65 -4.85 6.26
CA ASP A 144 -10.64 -5.93 6.30
C ASP A 144 -10.75 -6.58 4.91
N PRO A 145 -10.11 -7.75 4.70
CA PRO A 145 -10.13 -8.41 3.41
C PRO A 145 -11.50 -8.98 3.04
N HIS A 146 -12.39 -9.15 4.02
CA HIS A 146 -13.75 -9.65 3.79
C HIS A 146 -14.73 -8.54 3.45
N ALA A 147 -14.41 -7.27 3.72
CA ALA A 147 -15.29 -6.16 3.41
C ALA A 147 -15.04 -5.60 2.01
N GLY A 148 -16.09 -5.04 1.43
CA GLY A 148 -15.95 -4.10 0.30
C GLY A 148 -15.16 -2.86 0.73
N PRO A 149 -14.77 -2.00 -0.23
CA PRO A 149 -14.03 -0.78 0.07
C PRO A 149 -14.91 0.18 0.87
N ALA A 150 -14.88 0.03 2.21
CA ALA A 150 -15.56 0.96 3.11
C ALA A 150 -14.85 2.32 3.14
N ALA A 151 -13.53 2.31 2.96
CA ALA A 151 -12.72 3.51 2.83
C ALA A 151 -11.66 3.33 1.73
N PRO A 152 -11.13 4.41 1.15
CA PRO A 152 -10.02 4.36 0.22
C PRO A 152 -8.86 3.54 0.79
N GLY A 153 -8.30 2.63 -0.01
CA GLY A 153 -7.23 1.73 0.43
C GLY A 153 -7.68 0.53 1.25
N GLY A 154 -9.00 0.26 1.38
CA GLY A 154 -9.52 -0.93 2.08
C GLY A 154 -9.34 -0.91 3.59
N ALA A 155 -9.25 0.28 4.21
CA ALA A 155 -9.17 0.41 5.67
C ALA A 155 -10.41 -0.15 6.38
N GLN A 156 -10.24 -0.66 7.59
CA GLN A 156 -11.32 -1.26 8.38
C GLN A 156 -12.39 -0.27 8.80
N LEU A 157 -12.01 0.98 9.08
CA LEU A 157 -12.91 2.00 9.59
C LEU A 157 -13.33 2.97 8.48
N ALA A 158 -14.25 3.87 8.80
CA ALA A 158 -14.83 4.82 7.87
C ALA A 158 -13.78 5.70 7.17
N THR A 159 -12.68 6.00 7.87
CA THR A 159 -11.54 6.70 7.29
C THR A 159 -10.22 5.99 7.56
N VAL A 160 -9.21 6.27 6.72
CA VAL A 160 -7.84 5.81 6.96
C VAL A 160 -7.32 6.38 8.29
N THR A 161 -7.63 7.63 8.57
CA THR A 161 -7.23 8.31 9.81
C THR A 161 -7.78 7.60 11.05
N ASP A 162 -9.06 7.22 11.07
CA ASP A 162 -9.66 6.48 12.18
C ASP A 162 -8.94 5.16 12.44
N THR A 163 -8.53 4.48 11.38
CA THR A 163 -7.76 3.23 11.49
C THR A 163 -6.42 3.46 12.18
N CYS A 164 -5.70 4.52 11.83
CA CYS A 164 -4.44 4.89 12.49
C CYS A 164 -4.65 5.24 13.96
N LEU A 165 -5.70 5.99 14.27
CA LEU A 165 -6.01 6.50 15.60
C LEU A 165 -6.50 5.42 16.59
N LYS A 166 -6.70 4.18 16.15
CA LYS A 166 -6.89 3.04 17.07
C LYS A 166 -5.70 2.87 18.01
N CYS A 167 -4.50 3.08 17.50
CA CYS A 167 -3.25 2.92 18.24
C CYS A 167 -2.55 4.27 18.49
N HIS A 168 -2.56 5.19 17.53
CA HIS A 168 -1.91 6.50 17.61
C HIS A 168 -2.83 7.55 18.26
N THR A 169 -3.30 7.26 19.46
CA THR A 169 -4.32 8.09 20.15
C THR A 169 -3.84 9.50 20.49
N ALA A 170 -2.53 9.69 20.72
CA ALA A 170 -1.94 11.00 21.01
C ALA A 170 -2.07 12.01 19.84
N GLN A 171 -2.26 11.52 18.60
CA GLN A 171 -2.43 12.34 17.41
C GLN A 171 -3.89 12.65 17.08
N ARG A 172 -4.83 12.21 17.94
CA ARG A 172 -6.28 12.30 17.66
C ARG A 172 -6.80 13.74 17.69
N GLY A 173 -6.25 14.58 18.54
CA GLY A 173 -6.86 15.87 18.84
C GLY A 173 -8.18 15.75 19.68
N PRO A 174 -9.04 16.77 19.70
CA PRO A 174 -8.85 18.06 19.04
C PRO A 174 -7.72 18.87 19.66
N PHE A 175 -6.99 19.62 18.85
CA PHE A 175 -5.98 20.56 19.33
C PHE A 175 -6.51 21.99 19.26
N VAL A 176 -5.99 22.89 20.11
CA VAL A 176 -6.34 24.31 20.07
C VAL A 176 -5.83 24.94 18.75
N PHE A 177 -4.63 24.54 18.34
CA PHE A 177 -4.03 24.93 17.08
C PHE A 177 -3.79 23.67 16.25
N GLU A 178 -4.65 23.40 15.32
CA GLU A 178 -4.55 22.25 14.43
C GLU A 178 -3.62 22.54 13.26
N HIS A 179 -2.93 21.51 12.77
CA HIS A 179 -2.22 21.56 11.51
C HIS A 179 -3.19 21.12 10.40
N GLU A 180 -3.52 22.00 9.46
CA GLU A 180 -4.53 21.72 8.43
C GLU A 180 -4.21 20.45 7.64
N ALA A 181 -2.94 20.19 7.33
CA ALA A 181 -2.53 18.97 6.64
C ALA A 181 -2.89 17.68 7.39
N SER A 182 -3.03 17.73 8.73
CA SER A 182 -3.46 16.56 9.53
C SER A 182 -4.94 16.20 9.28
N ARG A 183 -5.75 17.17 8.83
CA ARG A 183 -7.15 16.93 8.46
C ARG A 183 -7.31 16.19 7.14
N GLU A 184 -6.34 16.33 6.23
CA GLU A 184 -6.31 15.61 4.96
C GLU A 184 -5.97 14.12 5.16
N GLY A 185 -5.45 13.76 6.34
CA GLY A 185 -5.18 12.40 6.78
C GLY A 185 -3.70 12.06 6.93
N CYS A 186 -3.45 11.06 7.73
CA CYS A 186 -2.10 10.64 8.12
C CYS A 186 -1.21 10.28 6.92
N THR A 187 -1.83 9.70 5.89
CA THR A 187 -1.12 9.24 4.69
C THR A 187 -0.69 10.35 3.73
N VAL A 188 -1.01 11.59 4.01
CA VAL A 188 -0.43 12.75 3.29
C VAL A 188 1.09 12.79 3.54
N CYS A 189 1.50 12.58 4.80
CA CYS A 189 2.90 12.66 5.22
C CYS A 189 3.56 11.29 5.41
N HIS A 190 2.82 10.27 5.83
CA HIS A 190 3.34 8.96 6.20
C HIS A 190 3.01 7.88 5.18
N ASN A 191 3.93 6.93 4.98
CA ASN A 191 3.66 5.65 4.32
C ASN A 191 3.54 4.55 5.40
N PRO A 192 2.33 4.07 5.71
CA PRO A 192 2.12 3.13 6.82
C PRO A 192 2.73 1.75 6.60
N HIS A 193 3.07 1.38 5.38
CA HIS A 193 3.70 0.09 5.09
C HIS A 193 5.21 0.11 5.30
N GLY A 194 5.85 1.27 5.08
CA GLY A 194 7.27 1.44 5.31
C GLY A 194 7.89 2.57 4.51
N SER A 195 9.04 3.05 4.98
CA SER A 195 9.81 4.10 4.36
C SER A 195 11.30 3.98 4.70
N VAL A 196 12.12 4.50 3.83
CA VAL A 196 13.55 4.74 4.11
C VAL A 196 13.75 5.91 5.08
N ASN A 197 12.75 6.76 5.24
CA ASN A 197 12.79 7.93 6.09
C ASN A 197 12.28 7.61 7.50
N ALA A 198 12.90 8.19 8.51
CA ALA A 198 12.46 8.06 9.89
C ALA A 198 10.97 8.42 10.05
N LYS A 199 10.30 7.81 11.02
CA LYS A 199 8.86 7.99 11.30
C LYS A 199 7.97 7.63 10.10
N MET A 200 8.46 6.81 9.19
CA MET A 200 7.77 6.40 7.95
C MET A 200 7.33 7.58 7.08
N LEU A 201 8.09 8.67 7.06
CA LEU A 201 7.77 9.84 6.24
C LEU A 201 7.98 9.54 4.76
N LYS A 202 7.07 10.03 3.91
CA LYS A 202 7.16 9.89 2.45
C LYS A 202 8.37 10.59 1.87
N THR A 203 8.73 11.74 2.44
CA THR A 203 9.84 12.56 1.98
C THR A 203 10.71 12.97 3.16
N ARG A 204 12.00 13.09 2.91
CA ARG A 204 12.99 13.36 3.96
C ARG A 204 12.96 14.82 4.40
N ASN A 205 13.09 15.01 5.72
CA ASN A 205 13.38 16.30 6.36
C ASN A 205 12.45 17.44 5.92
N GLN A 206 13.01 18.64 5.76
CA GLN A 206 12.31 19.85 5.33
C GLN A 206 11.61 19.70 3.98
N THR A 207 12.09 18.83 3.10
CA THR A 207 11.50 18.63 1.76
C THR A 207 10.03 18.21 1.85
N LEU A 208 9.63 17.48 2.90
CA LEU A 208 8.23 17.16 3.15
C LEU A 208 7.40 18.41 3.40
N CYS A 209 7.89 19.28 4.29
CA CYS A 209 7.18 20.49 4.69
C CYS A 209 7.08 21.50 3.55
N LEU A 210 8.17 21.63 2.78
CA LEU A 210 8.27 22.58 1.68
C LEU A 210 7.47 22.19 0.43
N GLN A 211 6.81 21.04 0.43
CA GLN A 211 5.82 20.71 -0.60
C GLN A 211 4.56 21.59 -0.50
N CYS A 212 4.24 22.09 0.69
CA CYS A 212 3.10 22.92 0.96
C CYS A 212 3.49 24.32 1.49
N HIS A 213 4.57 24.40 2.30
CA HIS A 213 5.04 25.67 2.86
C HIS A 213 5.93 26.40 1.88
N PHE A 214 5.35 27.40 1.23
CA PHE A 214 6.02 28.19 0.20
C PHE A 214 7.20 28.99 0.76
N GLN A 215 8.31 29.01 0.03
CA GLN A 215 9.50 29.79 0.31
C GLN A 215 9.47 31.08 -0.51
N GLU A 216 9.50 32.22 0.19
CA GLU A 216 9.67 33.52 -0.43
C GLU A 216 11.14 33.92 -0.36
N GLN A 217 11.78 34.09 -1.52
CA GLN A 217 13.14 34.63 -1.59
C GLN A 217 13.08 36.15 -1.62
N ARG A 218 13.79 36.80 -0.71
CA ARG A 218 13.89 38.25 -0.61
C ARG A 218 15.29 38.76 -0.96
N VAL A 219 15.37 40.05 -1.22
CA VAL A 219 16.63 40.77 -1.50
C VAL A 219 17.63 40.50 -0.36
N GLY A 220 18.89 40.23 -0.70
CA GLY A 220 19.93 39.92 0.29
C GLY A 220 20.03 38.44 0.64
N GLY A 221 19.34 37.54 -0.11
CA GLY A 221 19.41 36.08 0.07
C GLY A 221 18.58 35.55 1.24
N GLN A 222 17.67 36.36 1.76
CA GLN A 222 16.75 35.92 2.81
C GLN A 222 15.70 34.96 2.26
N ILE A 223 15.38 33.93 3.04
CA ILE A 223 14.34 32.93 2.74
C ILE A 223 13.26 33.03 3.84
N TRP A 224 12.08 33.47 3.41
CA TRP A 224 10.94 33.65 4.30
C TRP A 224 9.93 32.50 4.11
N ILE A 225 9.46 31.96 5.24
CA ILE A 225 8.42 30.92 5.28
C ILE A 225 7.40 31.32 6.35
N GLY A 226 6.13 31.34 6.02
CA GLY A 226 5.07 31.73 6.97
C GLY A 226 5.27 33.13 7.55
N GLY A 227 5.80 34.07 6.77
CA GLY A 227 6.02 35.45 7.19
C GLY A 227 7.23 35.68 8.13
N ARG A 228 8.12 34.70 8.26
CA ARG A 228 9.34 34.80 9.10
C ARG A 228 10.59 34.41 8.34
N ASP A 229 11.73 35.02 8.68
CA ASP A 229 13.01 34.68 8.10
C ASP A 229 13.52 33.34 8.65
N HIS A 230 13.73 32.37 7.77
CA HIS A 230 14.24 31.04 8.04
C HIS A 230 15.64 30.78 7.45
N SER A 231 16.29 31.80 6.88
CA SER A 231 17.56 31.68 6.16
C SER A 231 18.63 30.92 6.97
N ALA A 232 18.78 31.27 8.26
CA ALA A 232 19.77 30.64 9.13
C ALA A 232 19.38 29.23 9.61
N PHE A 233 18.14 28.81 9.40
CA PHE A 233 17.60 27.57 9.97
C PHE A 233 17.43 26.47 8.94
N LEU A 234 17.25 26.79 7.67
CA LEU A 234 17.04 25.79 6.61
C LEU A 234 18.21 24.82 6.46
N SER A 235 19.44 25.29 6.69
CA SER A 235 20.63 24.43 6.65
C SER A 235 20.65 23.34 7.72
N ARG A 236 19.84 23.47 8.78
CA ARG A 236 19.73 22.48 9.86
C ARG A 236 18.96 21.22 9.46
N GLY A 237 18.25 21.26 8.32
CA GLY A 237 17.68 20.09 7.64
C GLY A 237 16.34 19.57 8.15
N THR A 238 15.88 19.97 9.35
CA THR A 238 14.59 19.52 9.89
C THR A 238 13.78 20.68 10.45
N CYS A 239 12.46 20.67 10.17
CA CYS A 239 11.56 21.70 10.67
C CYS A 239 11.00 21.36 12.06
N TRP A 240 10.93 20.07 12.40
CA TRP A 240 10.26 19.55 13.60
C TRP A 240 11.20 19.18 14.76
N SER A 241 12.44 19.62 14.76
CA SER A 241 13.41 19.28 15.81
C SER A 241 14.02 20.52 16.46
N SER A 242 14.70 20.30 17.56
CA SER A 242 15.49 21.33 18.26
C SER A 242 14.66 22.54 18.71
N GLY A 243 13.43 22.32 19.20
CA GLY A 243 12.53 23.35 19.68
C GLY A 243 11.92 24.21 18.58
N CYS A 244 11.92 23.72 17.33
CA CYS A 244 11.28 24.42 16.22
C CYS A 244 9.78 24.06 16.12
N HIS A 245 9.36 23.22 15.18
CA HIS A 245 7.94 22.85 14.99
C HIS A 245 7.69 21.41 15.44
N GLU A 246 7.80 21.12 16.74
CA GLU A 246 7.73 19.75 17.26
C GLU A 246 6.30 19.19 17.31
N ALA A 247 5.32 20.07 17.45
CA ALA A 247 3.89 19.71 17.51
C ALA A 247 3.20 19.70 16.14
N VAL A 248 3.82 19.04 15.15
CA VAL A 248 3.36 19.06 13.75
C VAL A 248 1.96 18.47 13.54
N HIS A 249 1.43 17.69 14.46
CA HIS A 249 0.07 17.14 14.39
C HIS A 249 -0.98 18.07 14.99
N GLY A 250 -0.55 19.06 15.76
CA GLY A 250 -1.37 20.05 16.44
C GLY A 250 -0.81 20.40 17.81
N SER A 251 -1.14 21.58 18.33
CA SER A 251 -0.68 22.10 19.60
C SER A 251 -1.81 22.65 20.45
N HIS A 252 -1.69 22.54 21.76
CA HIS A 252 -2.62 23.20 22.70
C HIS A 252 -2.16 24.61 23.10
N VAL A 253 -0.90 24.96 22.83
CA VAL A 253 -0.28 26.16 23.39
C VAL A 253 0.43 27.06 22.35
N SER A 254 0.67 26.56 21.15
CA SER A 254 1.47 27.30 20.15
C SER A 254 0.80 27.28 18.77
N SER A 255 0.43 28.45 18.28
CA SER A 255 -0.10 28.63 16.91
C SER A 255 0.93 28.34 15.81
N SER A 256 2.21 28.36 16.14
CA SER A 256 3.29 27.98 15.23
C SER A 256 3.71 26.52 15.39
N LEU A 257 2.96 25.70 16.13
CA LEU A 257 3.19 24.26 16.35
C LEU A 257 4.57 23.95 16.90
N ARG A 258 5.08 24.77 17.81
CA ARG A 258 6.43 24.59 18.40
C ARG A 258 6.45 23.60 19.56
N PHE A 259 5.34 23.49 20.30
CA PHE A 259 5.21 22.63 21.48
C PHE A 259 3.84 21.95 21.48
#